data_2e7c3590028f0b9542c144819676aa60
#
_entry.id   2e7c3590028f0b9542c144819676aa60
#
_cell.length_a   1.000
_cell.length_b   1.000
_cell.length_c   1.000
_cell.angle_alpha   90.00
_cell.angle_beta   90.00
_cell.angle_gamma   90.00
#
_symmetry.space_group_name_H-M   'P 1'
#
loop_
_entity.id
_entity.type
_entity.pdbx_description
1 polymer ?
#
loop_
_entity_poly.entity_id
_entity_poly.type
_entity_poly.pdbx_seq_one_letter_code
_entity_poly.pdbx_strand_id
1 'polypeptide(L)'
;MFEQEIKQYDQLVKEYLERVAKPMGEIEFRKHSEIIFSCHSCGIEGSSFSVDDTWALFEQGLGYYPVGKTLLECQEMADHFKAYEWMHDHLDHPFNEELMKTINRLVTLNTLPYRVPGAVPGEFTTVDMAAGDTLFGDHEQLIAQVPKLMESTVRAMADGVIHPMVLAARFHGFYEYLHPFRDGNGRTGRLLSNFILLQFHLPELVILKEDRQQYITALKAKRTEGTDEHLIAFFFRAAIKQMQDALTQKKANGRTMLFF
;
A
#
# COMPACT_ATOMS: atom_id res chain seq x y z
N MET A 1 14.69 -19.51 3.38
CA MET A 1 15.18 -18.12 3.27
C MET A 1 14.21 -17.24 4.06
N PHE A 2 14.64 -16.18 4.72
CA PHE A 2 13.85 -15.28 5.59
C PHE A 2 13.30 -15.89 6.90
N GLU A 3 13.81 -17.01 7.37
CA GLU A 3 13.30 -17.66 8.59
C GLU A 3 13.49 -16.81 9.86
N GLN A 4 14.57 -16.04 9.92
CA GLN A 4 14.85 -15.16 11.05
C GLN A 4 13.92 -13.94 11.05
N GLU A 5 13.73 -13.32 9.88
CA GLU A 5 12.83 -12.19 9.69
C GLU A 5 11.37 -12.59 9.97
N ILE A 6 10.94 -13.75 9.48
CA ILE A 6 9.61 -14.30 9.75
C ILE A 6 9.41 -14.50 11.26
N LYS A 7 10.34 -15.17 11.92
CA LYS A 7 10.25 -15.41 13.37
C LYS A 7 10.19 -14.11 14.18
N GLN A 8 11.03 -13.14 13.83
CA GLN A 8 11.05 -11.85 14.49
C GLN A 8 9.75 -11.08 14.25
N TYR A 9 9.28 -11.07 13.01
CA TYR A 9 8.01 -10.42 12.61
C TYR A 9 6.82 -11.01 13.37
N ASP A 10 6.66 -12.35 13.37
CA ASP A 10 5.55 -13.03 14.03
C ASP A 10 5.51 -12.77 15.53
N GLN A 11 6.69 -12.70 16.15
CA GLN A 11 6.78 -12.37 17.58
C GLN A 11 6.33 -10.92 17.84
N LEU A 12 6.78 -9.98 17.01
CA LEU A 12 6.42 -8.56 17.15
C LEU A 12 4.94 -8.30 16.83
N VAL A 13 4.36 -9.01 15.86
CA VAL A 13 2.91 -8.90 15.55
C VAL A 13 2.08 -9.19 16.79
N LYS A 14 2.36 -10.26 17.53
CA LYS A 14 1.63 -10.61 18.76
C LYS A 14 1.74 -9.51 19.81
N GLU A 15 2.95 -9.00 20.04
CA GLU A 15 3.18 -7.93 21.01
C GLU A 15 2.51 -6.62 20.59
N TYR A 16 2.58 -6.27 19.30
CA TYR A 16 1.98 -5.08 18.73
C TYR A 16 0.45 -5.10 18.83
N LEU A 17 -0.20 -6.20 18.44
CA LEU A 17 -1.64 -6.34 18.53
C LEU A 17 -2.14 -6.23 19.97
N GLU A 18 -1.49 -6.87 20.92
CA GLU A 18 -1.88 -6.85 22.34
C GLU A 18 -1.60 -5.51 23.02
N ARG A 19 -0.49 -4.86 22.68
CA ARG A 19 -0.03 -3.68 23.44
C ARG A 19 -0.32 -2.36 22.73
N VAL A 20 -0.55 -2.35 21.44
CA VAL A 20 -0.81 -1.14 20.65
C VAL A 20 -2.24 -1.16 20.10
N ALA A 21 -2.58 -2.10 19.22
CA ALA A 21 -3.86 -2.10 18.52
C ALA A 21 -5.06 -2.28 19.48
N LYS A 22 -5.06 -3.34 20.28
CA LYS A 22 -6.16 -3.66 21.18
C LYS A 22 -6.49 -2.57 22.22
N PRO A 23 -5.51 -1.94 22.91
CA PRO A 23 -5.83 -0.84 23.83
C PRO A 23 -6.30 0.44 23.16
N MET A 24 -6.04 0.61 21.89
CA MET A 24 -6.52 1.75 21.10
C MET A 24 -7.99 1.60 20.71
N GLY A 25 -8.44 0.36 20.59
CA GLY A 25 -9.77 0.02 20.07
C GLY A 25 -9.78 0.04 18.53
N GLU A 26 -10.65 -0.79 17.96
CA GLU A 26 -10.67 -1.06 16.53
C GLU A 26 -10.91 0.20 15.69
N ILE A 27 -11.86 1.04 16.08
CA ILE A 27 -12.25 2.25 15.33
C ILE A 27 -11.09 3.26 15.29
N GLU A 28 -10.51 3.57 16.45
CA GLU A 28 -9.41 4.55 16.53
C GLU A 28 -8.14 4.01 15.88
N PHE A 29 -7.87 2.71 16.01
CA PHE A 29 -6.74 2.07 15.36
C PHE A 29 -6.87 2.12 13.83
N ARG A 30 -8.05 1.76 13.28
CA ARG A 30 -8.32 1.85 11.84
C ARG A 30 -8.18 3.28 11.32
N LYS A 31 -8.80 4.26 12.02
CA LYS A 31 -8.68 5.68 11.67
C LYS A 31 -7.24 6.15 11.62
N HIS A 32 -6.46 5.82 12.64
CA HIS A 32 -5.05 6.18 12.71
C HIS A 32 -4.26 5.53 11.55
N SER A 33 -4.45 4.22 11.32
CA SER A 33 -3.80 3.48 10.24
C SER A 33 -4.12 4.09 8.88
N GLU A 34 -5.38 4.47 8.63
CA GLU A 34 -5.82 5.12 7.40
C GLU A 34 -5.08 6.43 7.13
N ILE A 35 -4.98 7.29 8.13
CA ILE A 35 -4.33 8.60 8.00
C ILE A 35 -2.83 8.43 7.72
N ILE A 36 -2.15 7.59 8.50
CA ILE A 36 -0.71 7.36 8.34
C ILE A 36 -0.41 6.66 7.01
N PHE A 37 -1.15 5.60 6.69
CA PHE A 37 -0.96 4.88 5.43
C PHE A 37 -1.19 5.79 4.22
N SER A 38 -2.28 6.57 4.22
CA SER A 38 -2.60 7.48 3.10
C SER A 38 -1.56 8.58 2.94
N CYS A 39 -1.12 9.20 4.05
CA CYS A 39 -0.06 10.20 4.03
C CYS A 39 1.21 9.68 3.36
N HIS A 40 1.71 8.53 3.80
CA HIS A 40 2.95 7.98 3.27
C HIS A 40 2.77 7.41 1.87
N SER A 41 1.65 6.73 1.59
CA SER A 41 1.36 6.17 0.27
C SER A 41 1.28 7.25 -0.82
N CYS A 42 0.58 8.37 -0.56
CA CYS A 42 0.57 9.52 -1.48
C CYS A 42 1.93 10.24 -1.47
N GLY A 43 2.63 10.30 -0.34
CA GLY A 43 3.95 10.92 -0.22
C GLY A 43 5.02 10.23 -1.06
N ILE A 44 4.98 8.90 -1.23
CA ILE A 44 5.86 8.14 -2.13
C ILE A 44 5.68 8.62 -3.59
N GLU A 45 4.46 8.99 -3.98
CA GLU A 45 4.14 9.50 -5.32
C GLU A 45 4.42 11.01 -5.49
N GLY A 46 4.88 11.67 -4.43
CA GLY A 46 5.29 13.07 -4.47
C GLY A 46 4.34 14.06 -3.81
N SER A 47 3.29 13.60 -3.12
CA SER A 47 2.45 14.47 -2.31
C SER A 47 3.27 15.14 -1.22
N SER A 48 3.05 16.44 -1.04
CA SER A 48 3.73 17.27 -0.05
C SER A 48 3.06 17.24 1.33
N PHE A 49 1.99 16.47 1.51
CA PHE A 49 1.26 16.38 2.77
C PHE A 49 2.14 15.88 3.92
N SER A 50 2.05 16.57 5.05
CA SER A 50 2.50 16.05 6.35
C SER A 50 1.40 15.17 6.97
N VAL A 51 1.74 14.47 8.06
CA VAL A 51 0.75 13.71 8.83
C VAL A 51 -0.32 14.67 9.40
N ASP A 52 0.08 15.85 9.90
CA ASP A 52 -0.86 16.83 10.43
C ASP A 52 -1.81 17.39 9.34
N ASP A 53 -1.29 17.68 8.14
CA ASP A 53 -2.13 18.10 7.00
C ASP A 53 -3.13 17.00 6.63
N THR A 54 -2.67 15.74 6.63
CA THR A 54 -3.50 14.57 6.29
C THR A 54 -4.58 14.37 7.34
N TRP A 55 -4.24 14.49 8.61
CA TRP A 55 -5.20 14.44 9.72
C TRP A 55 -6.27 15.53 9.60
N ALA A 56 -5.83 16.77 9.37
CA ALA A 56 -6.74 17.90 9.24
C ALA A 56 -7.71 17.72 8.04
N LEU A 57 -7.20 17.25 6.90
CA LEU A 57 -8.06 16.94 5.73
C LEU A 57 -9.02 15.79 6.01
N PHE A 58 -8.59 14.76 6.74
CA PHE A 58 -9.44 13.63 7.12
C PHE A 58 -10.62 14.08 8.00
N GLU A 59 -10.36 14.91 9.03
CA GLU A 59 -11.38 15.40 9.95
C GLU A 59 -12.35 16.42 9.32
N GLN A 60 -11.86 17.28 8.45
CA GLN A 60 -12.61 18.43 7.94
C GLN A 60 -13.09 18.23 6.51
N GLY A 61 -12.62 17.17 5.84
CA GLY A 61 -12.94 16.91 4.45
C GLY A 61 -12.39 17.99 3.50
N LEU A 62 -12.86 17.98 2.25
CA LEU A 62 -12.47 18.95 1.21
C LEU A 62 -12.95 20.40 1.49
N GLY A 63 -13.68 20.64 2.57
CA GLY A 63 -13.95 21.98 3.09
C GLY A 63 -12.72 22.64 3.74
N TYR A 64 -11.71 21.85 4.08
CA TYR A 64 -10.42 22.31 4.59
C TYR A 64 -9.38 22.31 3.47
N TYR A 65 -8.67 23.42 3.35
CA TYR A 65 -7.60 23.56 2.36
C TYR A 65 -6.27 23.84 3.07
N PRO A 66 -5.38 22.84 3.19
CA PRO A 66 -4.10 23.04 3.86
C PRO A 66 -3.23 24.05 3.10
N VAL A 67 -2.60 24.95 3.83
CA VAL A 67 -1.75 26.00 3.25
C VAL A 67 -0.58 25.37 2.48
N GLY A 68 -0.38 25.84 1.24
CA GLY A 68 0.72 25.39 0.38
C GLY A 68 0.46 24.06 -0.35
N LYS A 69 -0.73 23.49 -0.23
CA LYS A 69 -1.11 22.30 -1.00
C LYS A 69 -1.89 22.69 -2.25
N THR A 70 -1.82 21.86 -3.28
CA THR A 70 -2.64 22.02 -4.47
C THR A 70 -4.00 21.34 -4.30
N LEU A 71 -5.03 21.81 -5.01
CA LEU A 71 -6.33 21.14 -5.03
C LEU A 71 -6.20 19.67 -5.46
N LEU A 72 -5.31 19.40 -6.42
CA LEU A 72 -5.09 18.06 -6.95
C LEU A 72 -4.48 17.13 -5.88
N GLU A 73 -3.55 17.62 -5.05
CA GLU A 73 -3.02 16.84 -3.91
C GLU A 73 -4.10 16.55 -2.87
N CYS A 74 -4.96 17.55 -2.55
CA CYS A 74 -6.08 17.35 -1.64
C CYS A 74 -7.06 16.30 -2.17
N GLN A 75 -7.37 16.36 -3.47
CA GLN A 75 -8.25 15.40 -4.10
C GLN A 75 -7.64 13.99 -4.16
N GLU A 76 -6.34 13.90 -4.44
CA GLU A 76 -5.61 12.62 -4.41
C GLU A 76 -5.66 11.96 -3.04
N MET A 77 -5.48 12.74 -1.98
CA MET A 77 -5.57 12.25 -0.60
C MET A 77 -6.99 11.79 -0.27
N ALA A 78 -8.00 12.57 -0.66
CA ALA A 78 -9.40 12.21 -0.45
C ALA A 78 -9.83 10.94 -1.23
N ASP A 79 -9.33 10.77 -2.46
CA ASP A 79 -9.54 9.56 -3.25
C ASP A 79 -8.87 8.35 -2.58
N HIS A 80 -7.69 8.55 -1.99
CA HIS A 80 -6.97 7.49 -1.28
C HIS A 80 -7.71 7.06 -0.01
N PHE A 81 -8.27 7.99 0.78
CA PHE A 81 -9.12 7.66 1.93
C PHE A 81 -10.31 6.79 1.52
N LYS A 82 -11.04 7.18 0.46
CA LYS A 82 -12.16 6.39 -0.06
C LYS A 82 -11.74 4.98 -0.50
N ALA A 83 -10.59 4.85 -1.12
CA ALA A 83 -10.07 3.55 -1.54
C ALA A 83 -9.70 2.67 -0.34
N TYR A 84 -9.09 3.27 0.70
CA TYR A 84 -8.74 2.58 1.93
C TYR A 84 -10.00 2.14 2.70
N GLU A 85 -10.97 3.05 2.91
CA GLU A 85 -12.24 2.75 3.57
C GLU A 85 -12.97 1.62 2.84
N TRP A 86 -13.11 1.74 1.51
CA TRP A 86 -13.76 0.71 0.70
C TRP A 86 -13.07 -0.64 0.83
N MET A 87 -11.74 -0.68 0.77
CA MET A 87 -10.95 -1.90 0.93
C MET A 87 -11.24 -2.59 2.27
N HIS A 88 -11.27 -1.84 3.36
CA HIS A 88 -11.54 -2.36 4.69
C HIS A 88 -12.98 -2.87 4.86
N ASP A 89 -13.94 -2.21 4.23
CA ASP A 89 -15.34 -2.59 4.29
C ASP A 89 -15.68 -3.80 3.39
N HIS A 90 -14.75 -4.18 2.51
CA HIS A 90 -14.91 -5.27 1.54
C HIS A 90 -13.79 -6.31 1.61
N LEU A 91 -13.31 -6.61 2.82
CA LEU A 91 -12.29 -7.65 3.00
C LEU A 91 -12.78 -9.06 2.64
N ASP A 92 -14.08 -9.28 2.56
CA ASP A 92 -14.70 -10.51 2.08
C ASP A 92 -14.78 -10.61 0.54
N HIS A 93 -14.44 -9.52 -0.17
CA HIS A 93 -14.43 -9.52 -1.63
C HIS A 93 -13.36 -10.49 -2.16
N PRO A 94 -13.67 -11.27 -3.22
CA PRO A 94 -12.67 -12.13 -3.87
C PRO A 94 -11.45 -11.34 -4.33
N PHE A 95 -10.25 -11.88 -4.09
CA PHE A 95 -9.01 -11.29 -4.60
C PHE A 95 -8.88 -11.57 -6.10
N ASN A 96 -9.36 -10.66 -6.93
CA ASN A 96 -9.48 -10.83 -8.38
C ASN A 96 -9.23 -9.52 -9.14
N GLU A 97 -9.33 -9.56 -10.46
CA GLU A 97 -9.14 -8.41 -11.34
C GLU A 97 -10.12 -7.26 -11.04
N GLU A 98 -11.38 -7.60 -10.68
CA GLU A 98 -12.40 -6.60 -10.36
C GLU A 98 -12.02 -5.81 -9.09
N LEU A 99 -11.52 -6.48 -8.06
CA LEU A 99 -10.96 -5.84 -6.86
C LEU A 99 -9.84 -4.85 -7.25
N MET A 100 -8.89 -5.30 -8.07
CA MET A 100 -7.76 -4.48 -8.52
C MET A 100 -8.24 -3.23 -9.26
N LYS A 101 -9.15 -3.39 -10.21
CA LYS A 101 -9.73 -2.29 -10.99
C LYS A 101 -10.54 -1.33 -10.12
N THR A 102 -11.30 -1.85 -9.17
CA THR A 102 -12.11 -1.03 -8.27
C THR A 102 -11.22 -0.18 -7.37
N ILE A 103 -10.16 -0.75 -6.76
CA ILE A 103 -9.22 0.02 -5.94
C ILE A 103 -8.52 1.09 -6.79
N ASN A 104 -8.04 0.75 -7.99
CA ASN A 104 -7.42 1.76 -8.88
C ASN A 104 -8.41 2.86 -9.27
N ARG A 105 -9.65 2.49 -9.59
CA ARG A 105 -10.72 3.47 -9.90
C ARG A 105 -10.89 4.46 -8.76
N LEU A 106 -10.99 3.99 -7.53
CA LEU A 106 -11.17 4.85 -6.35
C LEU A 106 -9.96 5.75 -6.11
N VAL A 107 -8.75 5.20 -6.19
CA VAL A 107 -7.48 5.94 -6.00
C VAL A 107 -7.28 7.06 -7.02
N THR A 108 -7.88 6.95 -8.22
CA THR A 108 -7.63 7.87 -9.34
C THR A 108 -8.86 8.62 -9.82
N LEU A 109 -10.02 8.41 -9.19
CA LEU A 109 -11.34 8.83 -9.67
C LEU A 109 -11.40 10.30 -10.07
N ASN A 110 -10.91 11.17 -9.20
CA ASN A 110 -11.03 12.61 -9.39
C ASN A 110 -9.72 13.26 -9.86
N THR A 111 -8.64 12.51 -10.02
CA THR A 111 -7.32 13.05 -10.39
C THR A 111 -6.86 12.65 -11.78
N LEU A 112 -7.18 11.42 -12.23
CA LEU A 112 -6.75 10.89 -13.52
C LEU A 112 -7.16 11.76 -14.72
N PRO A 113 -8.40 12.28 -14.81
CA PRO A 113 -8.80 13.11 -15.95
C PRO A 113 -7.93 14.36 -16.15
N TYR A 114 -7.36 14.88 -15.07
CA TYR A 114 -6.47 16.05 -15.10
C TYR A 114 -5.02 15.69 -15.38
N ARG A 115 -4.57 14.50 -14.95
CA ARG A 115 -3.18 14.02 -15.12
C ARG A 115 -2.98 13.37 -16.49
N VAL A 116 -3.95 12.57 -16.94
CA VAL A 116 -3.88 11.80 -18.19
C VAL A 116 -5.21 11.92 -18.94
N PRO A 117 -5.43 13.03 -19.68
CA PRO A 117 -6.67 13.23 -20.44
C PRO A 117 -7.00 12.04 -21.34
N GLY A 118 -8.24 11.57 -21.29
CA GLY A 118 -8.72 10.43 -22.06
C GLY A 118 -8.51 9.05 -21.42
N ALA A 119 -7.75 8.96 -20.33
CA ALA A 119 -7.67 7.73 -19.55
C ALA A 119 -8.91 7.55 -18.65
N VAL A 120 -9.32 6.31 -18.42
CA VAL A 120 -10.48 5.97 -17.60
C VAL A 120 -10.00 5.33 -16.28
N PRO A 121 -10.45 5.86 -15.10
CA PRO A 121 -10.09 5.28 -13.82
C PRO A 121 -10.50 3.79 -13.72
N GLY A 122 -9.56 2.95 -13.29
CA GLY A 122 -9.78 1.50 -13.17
C GLY A 122 -9.70 0.69 -14.47
N GLU A 123 -9.41 1.33 -15.61
CA GLU A 123 -9.17 0.61 -16.85
C GLU A 123 -7.67 0.43 -17.12
N PHE A 124 -7.32 -0.73 -17.68
CA PHE A 124 -5.93 -1.01 -18.01
C PHE A 124 -5.38 -0.03 -19.05
N THR A 125 -4.08 0.21 -18.96
CA THR A 125 -3.39 1.00 -19.99
C THR A 125 -3.45 0.30 -21.34
N THR A 126 -3.59 1.09 -22.38
CA THR A 126 -3.54 0.65 -23.80
C THR A 126 -2.23 1.05 -24.48
N VAL A 127 -1.25 1.49 -23.69
CA VAL A 127 0.08 1.85 -24.16
C VAL A 127 1.12 1.40 -23.14
N ASP A 128 2.34 1.17 -23.60
CA ASP A 128 3.46 0.86 -22.73
C ASP A 128 3.76 2.02 -21.79
N MET A 129 4.06 1.69 -20.56
CA MET A 129 4.33 2.66 -19.52
C MET A 129 5.83 2.76 -19.23
N ALA A 130 6.29 3.97 -18.93
CA ALA A 130 7.67 4.23 -18.52
C ALA A 130 7.72 5.27 -17.39
N ALA A 131 8.71 5.14 -16.50
CA ALA A 131 9.04 6.16 -15.51
C ALA A 131 10.56 6.35 -15.44
N GLY A 132 11.05 7.51 -15.89
CA GLY A 132 12.46 7.76 -16.11
C GLY A 132 13.03 6.72 -17.10
N ASP A 133 14.09 6.01 -16.70
CA ASP A 133 14.72 4.97 -17.52
C ASP A 133 14.09 3.58 -17.38
N THR A 134 13.00 3.47 -16.61
CA THR A 134 12.31 2.19 -16.36
C THR A 134 11.16 2.01 -17.35
N LEU A 135 11.25 0.99 -18.21
CA LEU A 135 10.13 0.47 -18.98
C LEU A 135 9.38 -0.54 -18.13
N PHE A 136 8.05 -0.43 -18.10
CA PHE A 136 7.17 -1.38 -17.41
C PHE A 136 6.77 -2.55 -18.33
N GLY A 137 5.85 -3.40 -17.86
CA GLY A 137 5.39 -4.54 -18.64
C GLY A 137 4.70 -4.12 -19.95
N ASP A 138 4.73 -5.01 -20.91
CA ASP A 138 4.06 -4.86 -22.20
C ASP A 138 2.54 -4.83 -22.01
N HIS A 139 1.89 -3.73 -22.41
CA HIS A 139 0.45 -3.54 -22.23
C HIS A 139 -0.40 -4.60 -22.96
N GLU A 140 0.07 -5.14 -24.09
CA GLU A 140 -0.64 -6.19 -24.85
C GLU A 140 -0.73 -7.51 -24.06
N GLN A 141 0.20 -7.71 -23.11
CA GLN A 141 0.22 -8.93 -22.29
C GLN A 141 -0.62 -8.82 -21.01
N LEU A 142 -1.10 -7.63 -20.65
CA LEU A 142 -1.84 -7.41 -19.39
C LEU A 142 -3.07 -8.32 -19.29
N ILE A 143 -3.84 -8.48 -20.37
CA ILE A 143 -5.03 -9.33 -20.42
C ILE A 143 -4.71 -10.79 -20.04
N ALA A 144 -3.51 -11.27 -20.37
CA ALA A 144 -3.09 -12.62 -20.05
C ALA A 144 -2.36 -12.75 -18.71
N GLN A 145 -1.61 -11.72 -18.32
CA GLN A 145 -0.72 -11.78 -17.13
C GLN A 145 -1.44 -11.38 -15.84
N VAL A 146 -2.35 -10.40 -15.88
CA VAL A 146 -3.08 -9.97 -14.68
C VAL A 146 -3.94 -11.10 -14.10
N PRO A 147 -4.77 -11.82 -14.88
CA PRO A 147 -5.52 -12.96 -14.35
C PRO A 147 -4.62 -14.03 -13.73
N LYS A 148 -3.48 -14.35 -14.36
CA LYS A 148 -2.52 -15.32 -13.83
C LYS A 148 -1.91 -14.87 -12.49
N LEU A 149 -1.58 -13.58 -12.37
CA LEU A 149 -1.11 -13.01 -11.10
C LEU A 149 -2.17 -13.18 -10.01
N MET A 150 -3.43 -12.82 -10.31
CA MET A 150 -4.52 -12.90 -9.33
C MET A 150 -4.78 -14.36 -8.93
N GLU A 151 -4.93 -15.27 -9.90
CA GLU A 151 -5.16 -16.71 -9.65
C GLU A 151 -4.03 -17.36 -8.85
N SER A 152 -2.77 -17.07 -9.20
CA SER A 152 -1.62 -17.63 -8.46
C SER A 152 -1.54 -17.10 -7.03
N THR A 153 -1.91 -15.83 -6.82
CA THR A 153 -1.97 -15.24 -5.49
C THR A 153 -3.07 -15.88 -4.66
N VAL A 154 -4.29 -16.02 -5.20
CA VAL A 154 -5.42 -16.69 -4.53
C VAL A 154 -5.06 -18.13 -4.16
N ARG A 155 -4.43 -18.87 -5.07
CA ARG A 155 -3.97 -20.23 -4.79
C ARG A 155 -2.96 -20.25 -3.64
N ALA A 156 -1.96 -19.37 -3.67
CA ALA A 156 -0.96 -19.28 -2.60
C ALA A 156 -1.56 -18.87 -1.25
N MET A 157 -2.59 -18.01 -1.24
CA MET A 157 -3.36 -17.68 -0.03
C MET A 157 -4.08 -18.91 0.53
N ALA A 158 -4.72 -19.70 -0.33
CA ALA A 158 -5.45 -20.90 0.08
C ALA A 158 -4.54 -22.04 0.54
N ASP A 159 -3.39 -22.22 -0.11
CA ASP A 159 -2.40 -23.26 0.23
C ASP A 159 -1.72 -23.00 1.60
N GLY A 160 -1.61 -21.73 2.02
CA GLY A 160 -1.03 -21.33 3.30
C GLY A 160 0.45 -21.73 3.53
N VAL A 161 1.16 -22.12 2.47
CA VAL A 161 2.57 -22.57 2.56
C VAL A 161 3.53 -21.38 2.60
N ILE A 162 3.18 -20.30 1.89
CA ILE A 162 4.00 -19.09 1.81
C ILE A 162 3.56 -18.13 2.92
N HIS A 163 4.52 -17.62 3.70
CA HIS A 163 4.23 -16.61 4.71
C HIS A 163 3.54 -15.38 4.09
N PRO A 164 2.46 -14.83 4.67
CA PRO A 164 1.67 -13.76 4.04
C PRO A 164 2.47 -12.51 3.66
N MET A 165 3.45 -12.11 4.47
CA MET A 165 4.34 -10.99 4.16
C MET A 165 5.19 -11.26 2.90
N VAL A 166 5.68 -12.50 2.74
CA VAL A 166 6.40 -12.92 1.52
C VAL A 166 5.47 -12.91 0.31
N LEU A 167 4.24 -13.39 0.49
CA LEU A 167 3.24 -13.39 -0.58
C LEU A 167 2.87 -11.98 -1.00
N ALA A 168 2.60 -11.07 -0.04
CA ALA A 168 2.31 -9.67 -0.31
C ALA A 168 3.45 -8.98 -1.07
N ALA A 169 4.70 -9.21 -0.67
CA ALA A 169 5.87 -8.65 -1.35
C ALA A 169 6.03 -9.18 -2.78
N ARG A 170 5.85 -10.49 -2.99
CA ARG A 170 5.90 -11.11 -4.34
C ARG A 170 4.79 -10.59 -5.26
N PHE A 171 3.56 -10.54 -4.73
CA PHE A 171 2.44 -9.95 -5.46
C PHE A 171 2.77 -8.51 -5.85
N HIS A 172 3.19 -7.69 -4.89
CA HIS A 172 3.50 -6.29 -5.12
C HIS A 172 4.60 -6.09 -6.17
N GLY A 173 5.69 -6.84 -6.07
CA GLY A 173 6.79 -6.77 -7.02
C GLY A 173 6.37 -7.13 -8.46
N PHE A 174 5.52 -8.14 -8.63
CA PHE A 174 5.04 -8.52 -9.95
C PHE A 174 3.96 -7.55 -10.46
N TYR A 175 3.07 -7.06 -9.60
CA TYR A 175 2.09 -6.03 -9.92
C TYR A 175 2.78 -4.75 -10.41
N GLU A 176 3.79 -4.26 -9.71
CA GLU A 176 4.58 -3.09 -10.11
C GLU A 176 5.42 -3.37 -11.38
N TYR A 177 5.79 -4.62 -11.62
CA TYR A 177 6.43 -5.01 -12.88
C TYR A 177 5.44 -4.88 -14.05
N LEU A 178 4.20 -5.32 -13.91
CA LEU A 178 3.15 -5.20 -14.93
C LEU A 178 2.70 -3.75 -15.15
N HIS A 179 2.57 -2.98 -14.08
CA HIS A 179 2.15 -1.57 -14.08
C HIS A 179 0.88 -1.33 -14.90
N PRO A 180 -0.24 -1.97 -14.55
CA PRO A 180 -1.36 -2.17 -15.46
C PRO A 180 -2.19 -0.93 -15.77
N PHE A 181 -2.04 0.18 -15.03
CA PHE A 181 -2.88 1.37 -15.18
C PHE A 181 -2.10 2.59 -15.65
N ARG A 182 -2.82 3.60 -16.17
CA ARG A 182 -2.22 4.87 -16.62
C ARG A 182 -1.71 5.74 -15.46
N ASP A 183 -2.27 5.58 -14.25
CA ASP A 183 -1.86 6.25 -13.01
C ASP A 183 -2.30 5.42 -11.80
N GLY A 184 -1.78 5.76 -10.63
CA GLY A 184 -2.18 5.17 -9.35
C GLY A 184 -1.65 3.76 -9.09
N ASN A 185 -0.74 3.22 -9.92
CA ASN A 185 -0.22 1.86 -9.73
C ASN A 185 0.40 1.67 -8.34
N GLY A 186 1.32 2.53 -7.92
CA GLY A 186 1.96 2.41 -6.61
C GLY A 186 0.95 2.41 -5.45
N ARG A 187 0.01 3.34 -5.44
CA ARG A 187 -1.04 3.44 -4.41
C ARG A 187 -1.94 2.20 -4.41
N THR A 188 -2.39 1.76 -5.58
CA THR A 188 -3.20 0.54 -5.74
C THR A 188 -2.44 -0.70 -5.28
N GLY A 189 -1.18 -0.86 -5.69
CA GLY A 189 -0.35 -2.01 -5.33
C GLY A 189 -0.11 -2.11 -3.82
N ARG A 190 0.11 -0.97 -3.12
CA ARG A 190 0.26 -0.93 -1.67
C ARG A 190 -1.05 -1.28 -0.94
N LEU A 191 -2.21 -0.82 -1.43
CA LEU A 191 -3.52 -1.21 -0.89
C LEU A 191 -3.76 -2.72 -1.08
N LEU A 192 -3.54 -3.27 -2.27
CA LEU A 192 -3.71 -4.69 -2.54
C LEU A 192 -2.76 -5.58 -1.72
N SER A 193 -1.54 -5.12 -1.47
CA SER A 193 -0.59 -5.81 -0.59
C SER A 193 -1.10 -5.87 0.84
N ASN A 194 -1.69 -4.78 1.33
CA ASN A 194 -2.32 -4.72 2.64
C ASN A 194 -3.63 -5.52 2.70
N PHE A 195 -4.40 -5.57 1.62
CA PHE A 195 -5.54 -6.49 1.53
C PHE A 195 -5.10 -7.94 1.80
N ILE A 196 -3.98 -8.38 1.18
CA ILE A 196 -3.43 -9.72 1.44
C ILE A 196 -3.08 -9.90 2.92
N LEU A 197 -2.39 -8.94 3.54
CA LEU A 197 -2.00 -9.03 4.96
C LEU A 197 -3.23 -9.10 5.88
N LEU A 198 -4.22 -8.26 5.63
CA LEU A 198 -5.46 -8.19 6.41
C LEU A 198 -6.29 -9.50 6.32
N GLN A 199 -6.26 -10.22 5.17
CA GLN A 199 -6.88 -11.54 5.03
C GLN A 199 -6.31 -12.57 6.01
N PHE A 200 -5.07 -12.38 6.45
CA PHE A 200 -4.40 -13.22 7.46
C PHE A 200 -4.39 -12.59 8.85
N HIS A 201 -5.20 -11.56 9.08
CA HIS A 201 -5.26 -10.82 10.35
C HIS A 201 -3.92 -10.25 10.81
N LEU A 202 -3.05 -9.91 9.85
CA LEU A 202 -1.77 -9.26 10.10
C LEU A 202 -1.92 -7.74 10.05
N PRO A 203 -1.09 -6.99 10.80
CA PRO A 203 -1.04 -5.54 10.71
C PRO A 203 -0.67 -5.07 9.30
N GLU A 204 -1.21 -3.93 8.93
CA GLU A 204 -0.86 -3.27 7.68
C GLU A 204 0.60 -2.83 7.66
N LEU A 205 1.20 -2.94 6.50
CA LEU A 205 2.53 -2.42 6.23
C LEU A 205 2.42 -0.98 5.71
N VAL A 206 3.01 -0.05 6.42
CA VAL A 206 3.21 1.33 5.96
C VAL A 206 4.65 1.48 5.45
N ILE A 207 4.79 1.77 4.17
CA ILE A 207 6.08 2.15 3.58
C ILE A 207 6.24 3.65 3.76
N LEU A 208 7.19 4.06 4.60
CA LEU A 208 7.43 5.47 4.87
C LEU A 208 7.94 6.19 3.61
N LYS A 209 7.47 7.42 3.38
CA LYS A 209 7.93 8.24 2.24
C LYS A 209 9.43 8.55 2.30
N GLU A 210 10.00 8.58 3.49
CA GLU A 210 11.43 8.72 3.74
C GLU A 210 12.25 7.53 3.24
N ASP A 211 11.65 6.33 3.21
CA ASP A 211 12.25 5.09 2.72
C ASP A 211 12.04 4.88 1.21
N ARG A 212 11.43 5.85 0.51
CA ARG A 212 11.08 5.79 -0.92
C ARG A 212 12.24 5.30 -1.80
N GLN A 213 13.44 5.83 -1.60
CA GLN A 213 14.59 5.46 -2.42
C GLN A 213 14.95 3.98 -2.28
N GLN A 214 14.93 3.45 -1.05
CA GLN A 214 15.21 2.05 -0.77
C GLN A 214 14.12 1.14 -1.35
N TYR A 215 12.86 1.55 -1.20
CA TYR A 215 11.71 0.86 -1.76
C TYR A 215 11.77 0.76 -3.29
N ILE A 216 12.02 1.86 -3.99
CA ILE A 216 12.14 1.87 -5.46
C ILE A 216 13.35 1.03 -5.91
N THR A 217 14.46 1.06 -5.18
CA THR A 217 15.62 0.21 -5.47
C THR A 217 15.26 -1.28 -5.35
N ALA A 218 14.52 -1.66 -4.30
CA ALA A 218 14.08 -3.03 -4.11
C ALA A 218 13.09 -3.50 -5.21
N LEU A 219 12.19 -2.63 -5.66
CA LEU A 219 11.32 -2.92 -6.81
C LEU A 219 12.09 -3.09 -8.13
N LYS A 220 13.12 -2.28 -8.36
CA LYS A 220 13.94 -2.38 -9.58
C LYS A 220 14.68 -3.71 -9.67
N ALA A 221 15.10 -4.30 -8.56
CA ALA A 221 15.77 -5.60 -8.54
C ALA A 221 14.94 -6.72 -9.20
N LYS A 222 13.60 -6.66 -9.13
CA LYS A 222 12.73 -7.58 -9.87
C LYS A 222 12.99 -7.54 -11.38
N ARG A 223 13.25 -6.37 -11.94
CA ARG A 223 13.49 -6.18 -13.38
C ARG A 223 14.94 -6.47 -13.78
N THR A 224 15.89 -6.04 -12.95
CA THR A 224 17.33 -6.11 -13.29
C THR A 224 17.96 -7.44 -12.92
N GLU A 225 17.48 -8.11 -11.88
CA GLU A 225 18.05 -9.33 -11.32
C GLU A 225 17.08 -10.52 -11.36
N GLY A 226 15.80 -10.28 -11.67
CA GLY A 226 14.76 -11.32 -11.71
C GLY A 226 14.35 -11.86 -10.34
N THR A 227 14.70 -11.17 -9.25
CA THR A 227 14.45 -11.63 -7.87
C THR A 227 13.51 -10.72 -7.11
N ASP A 228 12.71 -11.31 -6.21
CA ASP A 228 11.86 -10.59 -5.25
C ASP A 228 12.53 -10.45 -3.87
N GLU A 229 13.71 -10.99 -3.67
CA GLU A 229 14.36 -11.09 -2.36
C GLU A 229 14.60 -9.72 -1.72
N HIS A 230 15.02 -8.74 -2.50
CA HIS A 230 15.25 -7.37 -2.02
C HIS A 230 13.95 -6.72 -1.52
N LEU A 231 12.84 -6.96 -2.22
CA LEU A 231 11.54 -6.41 -1.82
C LEU A 231 10.98 -7.13 -0.60
N ILE A 232 11.13 -8.46 -0.52
CA ILE A 232 10.74 -9.26 0.64
C ILE A 232 11.51 -8.78 1.89
N ALA A 233 12.84 -8.64 1.77
CA ALA A 233 13.68 -8.13 2.85
C ALA A 233 13.28 -6.71 3.27
N PHE A 234 12.95 -5.85 2.31
CA PHE A 234 12.47 -4.49 2.58
C PHE A 234 11.14 -4.51 3.34
N PHE A 235 10.17 -5.32 2.93
CA PHE A 235 8.85 -5.43 3.59
C PHE A 235 8.99 -5.87 5.05
N PHE A 236 9.77 -6.92 5.32
CA PHE A 236 10.03 -7.33 6.70
C PHE A 236 10.70 -6.24 7.51
N ARG A 237 11.75 -5.60 6.99
CA ARG A 237 12.46 -4.54 7.69
C ARG A 237 11.54 -3.36 8.01
N ALA A 238 10.73 -2.91 7.06
CA ALA A 238 9.79 -1.82 7.25
C ALA A 238 8.73 -2.16 8.31
N ALA A 239 8.11 -3.34 8.22
CA ALA A 239 7.10 -3.78 9.18
C ALA A 239 7.68 -3.98 10.60
N ILE A 240 8.85 -4.59 10.72
CA ILE A 240 9.55 -4.79 12.00
C ILE A 240 9.86 -3.44 12.64
N LYS A 241 10.43 -2.51 11.87
CA LYS A 241 10.72 -1.14 12.35
C LYS A 241 9.46 -0.43 12.80
N GLN A 242 8.40 -0.42 11.99
CA GLN A 242 7.11 0.18 12.32
C GLN A 242 6.57 -0.30 13.66
N MET A 243 6.55 -1.62 13.89
CA MET A 243 6.05 -2.19 15.15
C MET A 243 6.97 -1.88 16.35
N GLN A 244 8.29 -1.92 16.16
CA GLN A 244 9.26 -1.59 17.21
C GLN A 244 9.15 -0.12 17.64
N ASP A 245 9.02 0.80 16.68
CA ASP A 245 8.87 2.23 16.94
C ASP A 245 7.58 2.48 17.74
N ALA A 246 6.45 1.90 17.33
CA ALA A 246 5.17 2.02 18.04
C ALA A 246 5.23 1.46 19.47
N LEU A 247 5.84 0.30 19.67
CA LEU A 247 6.01 -0.32 20.98
C LEU A 247 6.94 0.51 21.91
N THR A 248 7.94 1.15 21.34
CA THR A 248 8.90 1.99 22.09
C THR A 248 8.24 3.29 22.54
N GLN A 249 7.50 3.96 21.66
CA GLN A 249 6.79 5.20 21.96
C GLN A 249 5.74 4.99 23.05
N LYS A 250 5.03 3.88 23.05
CA LYS A 250 4.09 3.51 24.09
C LYS A 250 4.76 3.37 25.46
N LYS A 251 5.98 2.80 25.52
CA LYS A 251 6.75 2.70 26.77
C LYS A 251 7.13 4.06 27.33
N ALA A 252 7.46 5.03 26.47
CA ALA A 252 7.92 6.35 26.88
C ALA A 252 6.82 7.27 27.40
N ASN A 253 5.61 7.20 26.82
CA ASN A 253 4.58 8.22 27.01
C ASN A 253 3.39 7.79 27.89
N GLY A 254 3.26 6.52 28.26
CA GLY A 254 2.11 6.01 29.04
C GLY A 254 0.73 6.24 28.39
N ARG A 255 0.70 6.93 27.25
CA ARG A 255 -0.46 7.16 26.39
C ARG A 255 -0.12 6.68 24.99
N THR A 256 -1.09 6.02 24.33
CA THR A 256 -0.96 5.60 22.95
C THR A 256 -1.09 6.82 22.04
N MET A 257 0.01 7.52 21.80
CA MET A 257 0.14 8.42 20.66
C MET A 257 1.10 7.75 19.69
N LEU A 258 0.58 7.32 18.56
CA LEU A 258 1.39 6.80 17.47
C LEU A 258 1.75 7.98 16.58
N PHE A 259 3.01 8.45 16.69
CA PHE A 259 3.60 9.34 15.71
C PHE A 259 4.59 8.51 14.89
N PHE A 260 4.38 8.46 13.60
CA PHE A 260 5.36 7.98 12.62
C PHE A 260 5.91 9.14 11.83
#